data_a3046e97692ab9150d3e7f1c2d29c7c7
#
_entry.id   a3046e97692ab9150d3e7f1c2d29c7c7
#
_cell.length_a   1.000
_cell.length_b   1.000
_cell.length_c   1.000
_cell.angle_alpha   90.00
_cell.angle_beta   90.00
_cell.angle_gamma   90.00
#
_symmetry.space_group_name_H-M   'P 1'
#
loop_
_entity.id
_entity.type
_entity.pdbx_description
1 polymer ?
#
loop_
_entity_poly.entity_id
_entity_poly.type
_entity_poly.pdbx_seq_one_letter_code
_entity_poly.pdbx_strand_id
1 'polypeptide(L)'
;MKRIIYYYQTFVQLSLVLFSNPFVTHIHLSSIHFGVNNDSTPYIHLNDYPPNDPKFDNVWQNLQIAKENNIKNILMIGGAGGAYNYLFSNFEVYYKMLYNLIKSKPFIVGIDLDVEEYTPLDNIKKLINRLVLDFSEDFI
;
A
#
# COMPACT_ATOMS: atom_id res chain seq x y z
N MET A 1 19.36 -12.41 9.27
CA MET A 1 19.03 -12.32 7.83
C MET A 1 19.06 -10.86 7.43
N LYS A 2 19.74 -10.50 6.34
CA LYS A 2 19.72 -9.12 5.82
C LYS A 2 18.35 -8.85 5.17
N ARG A 3 17.82 -7.63 5.36
CA ARG A 3 16.62 -7.15 4.68
C ARG A 3 17.04 -6.06 3.71
N ILE A 4 16.74 -6.25 2.42
CA ILE A 4 16.92 -5.24 1.38
C ILE A 4 15.54 -4.86 0.90
N ILE A 5 15.18 -3.61 1.12
CA ILE A 5 13.88 -3.04 0.78
C ILE A 5 14.04 -2.18 -0.45
N TYR A 6 13.24 -2.44 -1.47
CA TYR A 6 13.14 -1.61 -2.64
C TYR A 6 11.83 -0.82 -2.61
N TYR A 7 11.93 0.51 -2.50
CA TYR A 7 10.77 1.40 -2.58
C TYR A 7 10.40 1.61 -4.05
N TYR A 8 9.29 1.05 -4.45
CA TYR A 8 8.85 1.02 -5.83
C TYR A 8 7.85 2.14 -6.12
N GLN A 9 8.25 3.05 -7.03
CA GLN A 9 7.40 4.11 -7.57
C GLN A 9 6.76 3.63 -8.88
N THR A 10 5.45 3.87 -9.05
CA THR A 10 4.67 3.31 -10.16
C THR A 10 5.02 3.84 -11.55
N PHE A 11 5.74 4.95 -11.64
CA PHE A 11 6.21 5.52 -12.91
C PHE A 11 7.53 4.90 -13.41
N VAL A 12 8.14 4.02 -12.62
CA VAL A 12 9.34 3.28 -12.99
C VAL A 12 8.94 1.84 -13.30
N GLN A 13 9.43 1.28 -14.41
CA GLN A 13 9.20 -0.13 -14.68
C GLN A 13 9.99 -0.99 -13.69
N LEU A 14 9.31 -1.92 -13.05
CA LEU A 14 9.94 -2.91 -12.20
C LEU A 14 10.65 -3.93 -13.09
N SER A 15 11.99 -3.86 -13.11
CA SER A 15 12.78 -4.74 -13.96
C SER A 15 12.72 -6.19 -13.52
N LEU A 16 12.55 -7.11 -14.47
CA LEU A 16 12.62 -8.55 -14.19
C LEU A 16 13.97 -8.98 -13.58
N VAL A 17 15.04 -8.23 -13.85
CA VAL A 17 16.35 -8.44 -13.21
C VAL A 17 16.26 -8.31 -11.70
N LEU A 18 15.37 -7.46 -11.18
CA LEU A 18 15.13 -7.34 -9.75
C LEU A 18 14.64 -8.65 -9.12
N PHE A 19 13.80 -9.39 -9.82
CA PHE A 19 13.23 -10.65 -9.32
C PHE A 19 14.24 -11.79 -9.30
N SER A 20 15.25 -11.73 -10.15
CA SER A 20 16.35 -12.71 -10.16
C SER A 20 17.49 -12.34 -9.19
N ASN A 21 17.41 -11.16 -8.55
CA ASN A 21 18.40 -10.72 -7.59
C ASN A 21 18.08 -11.29 -6.19
N PRO A 22 18.91 -12.20 -5.65
CA PRO A 22 18.60 -12.86 -4.38
C PRO A 22 18.73 -11.94 -3.16
N PHE A 23 19.19 -10.71 -3.33
CA PHE A 23 19.41 -9.77 -2.23
C PHE A 23 18.19 -8.92 -1.89
N VAL A 24 17.27 -8.68 -2.86
CA VAL A 24 16.03 -7.95 -2.57
C VAL A 24 15.05 -8.88 -1.87
N THR A 25 14.60 -8.49 -0.70
CA THR A 25 13.70 -9.28 0.14
C THR A 25 12.28 -8.70 0.22
N HIS A 26 12.16 -7.40 0.03
CA HIS A 26 10.89 -6.67 0.16
C HIS A 26 10.77 -5.62 -0.94
N ILE A 27 9.56 -5.48 -1.48
CA ILE A 27 9.17 -4.34 -2.31
C ILE A 27 8.10 -3.56 -1.55
N HIS A 28 8.34 -2.28 -1.33
CA HIS A 28 7.35 -1.36 -0.80
C HIS A 28 6.76 -0.56 -1.96
N LEU A 29 5.51 -0.86 -2.32
CA LEU A 29 4.79 -0.14 -3.37
C LEU A 29 4.34 1.23 -2.86
N SER A 30 4.85 2.29 -3.41
CA SER A 30 4.56 3.67 -3.05
C SER A 30 3.54 4.27 -4.04
N SER A 31 2.47 4.91 -3.63
CA SER A 31 1.88 4.86 -2.31
C SER A 31 0.36 5.08 -2.40
N ILE A 32 -0.34 4.61 -1.41
CA ILE A 32 -1.79 4.79 -1.30
C ILE A 32 -2.10 6.15 -0.68
N HIS A 33 -3.03 6.85 -1.30
CA HIS A 33 -3.60 8.10 -0.84
C HIS A 33 -5.12 8.01 -0.72
N PHE A 34 -5.68 8.80 0.18
CA PHE A 34 -7.12 8.98 0.34
C PHE A 34 -7.47 10.44 0.06
N GLY A 35 -8.66 10.66 -0.45
CA GLY A 35 -9.12 12.01 -0.74
C GLY A 35 -10.59 12.01 -1.13
N VAL A 36 -11.04 13.16 -1.65
CA VAL A 36 -12.39 13.35 -2.16
C VAL A 36 -12.34 13.89 -3.58
N ASN A 37 -13.25 13.41 -4.42
CA ASN A 37 -13.48 13.93 -5.75
C ASN A 37 -14.15 15.31 -5.70
N ASN A 38 -14.28 15.98 -6.84
CA ASN A 38 -14.95 17.29 -6.94
C ASN A 38 -16.43 17.25 -6.49
N ASP A 39 -17.07 16.10 -6.57
CA ASP A 39 -18.44 15.86 -6.11
C ASP A 39 -18.51 15.44 -4.63
N SER A 40 -17.40 15.55 -3.90
CA SER A 40 -17.24 15.15 -2.49
C SER A 40 -17.32 13.65 -2.23
N THR A 41 -17.30 12.80 -3.25
CA THR A 41 -17.21 11.35 -3.05
C THR A 41 -15.81 10.93 -2.62
N PRO A 42 -15.66 10.06 -1.62
CA PRO A 42 -14.36 9.59 -1.17
C PRO A 42 -13.70 8.68 -2.20
N TYR A 43 -12.38 8.73 -2.26
CA TYR A 43 -11.60 7.82 -3.11
C TYR A 43 -10.38 7.25 -2.37
N ILE A 44 -9.89 6.11 -2.88
CA ILE A 44 -8.55 5.58 -2.65
C ILE A 44 -7.79 5.59 -3.98
N HIS A 45 -6.58 6.12 -3.99
CA HIS A 45 -5.71 6.15 -5.15
C HIS A 45 -4.38 5.47 -4.88
N LEU A 46 -3.81 4.86 -5.91
CA LEU A 46 -2.40 4.55 -5.99
C LEU A 46 -1.74 5.72 -6.76
N ASN A 47 -1.03 6.56 -6.03
CA ASN A 47 -0.60 7.88 -6.51
C ASN A 47 -1.79 8.72 -7.03
N ASP A 48 -1.86 9.01 -8.31
CA ASP A 48 -2.85 9.95 -8.86
C ASP A 48 -4.12 9.27 -9.42
N TYR A 49 -4.22 7.92 -9.39
CA TYR A 49 -5.29 7.20 -10.06
C TYR A 49 -5.88 6.07 -9.20
N PRO A 50 -7.12 5.65 -9.47
CA PRO A 50 -7.70 4.49 -8.81
C PRO A 50 -6.80 3.25 -8.95
N PRO A 51 -6.67 2.41 -7.91
CA PRO A 51 -5.80 1.23 -7.97
C PRO A 51 -6.17 0.20 -9.04
N ASN A 52 -7.41 0.25 -9.54
CA ASN A 52 -7.89 -0.62 -10.62
C ASN A 52 -7.77 0.03 -12.02
N ASP A 53 -7.13 1.18 -12.13
CA ASP A 53 -6.85 1.78 -13.44
C ASP A 53 -5.96 0.83 -14.25
N PRO A 54 -6.27 0.56 -15.55
CA PRO A 54 -5.50 -0.35 -16.40
C PRO A 54 -4.01 -0.03 -16.50
N LYS A 55 -3.63 1.22 -16.29
CA LYS A 55 -2.21 1.63 -16.24
C LYS A 55 -1.39 0.88 -15.18
N PHE A 56 -2.05 0.34 -14.13
CA PHE A 56 -1.40 -0.39 -13.06
C PHE A 56 -1.38 -1.92 -13.27
N ASP A 57 -1.94 -2.43 -14.36
CA ASP A 57 -1.99 -3.88 -14.59
C ASP A 57 -0.61 -4.52 -14.53
N ASN A 58 0.39 -3.90 -15.17
CA ASN A 58 1.77 -4.37 -15.12
C ASN A 58 2.38 -4.29 -13.71
N VAL A 59 2.02 -3.29 -12.92
CA VAL A 59 2.47 -3.16 -11.53
C VAL A 59 1.99 -4.38 -10.73
N TRP A 60 0.70 -4.67 -10.81
CA TRP A 60 0.11 -5.80 -10.08
C TRP A 60 0.64 -7.15 -10.54
N GLN A 61 0.81 -7.35 -11.87
CA GLN A 61 1.44 -8.54 -12.42
C GLN A 61 2.86 -8.73 -11.91
N ASN A 62 3.67 -7.68 -11.90
CA ASN A 62 5.05 -7.73 -11.44
C ASN A 62 5.14 -8.06 -9.94
N LEU A 63 4.23 -7.53 -9.13
CA LEU A 63 4.18 -7.86 -7.70
C LEU A 63 3.74 -9.31 -7.47
N GLN A 64 2.86 -9.86 -8.30
CA GLN A 64 2.54 -11.29 -8.26
C GLN A 64 3.78 -12.14 -8.55
N ILE A 65 4.54 -11.80 -9.60
CA ILE A 65 5.81 -12.47 -9.94
C ILE A 65 6.83 -12.33 -8.80
N ALA A 66 6.92 -11.15 -8.18
CA ALA A 66 7.80 -10.92 -7.03
C ALA A 66 7.47 -11.89 -5.88
N LYS A 67 6.18 -12.05 -5.55
CA LYS A 67 5.74 -13.02 -4.53
C LYS A 67 6.15 -14.45 -4.89
N GLU A 68 5.99 -14.86 -6.14
CA GLU A 68 6.40 -16.19 -6.62
C GLU A 68 7.91 -16.41 -6.51
N ASN A 69 8.70 -15.34 -6.47
CA ASN A 69 10.14 -15.35 -6.23
C ASN A 69 10.53 -15.08 -4.76
N ASN A 70 9.60 -15.30 -3.83
CA ASN A 70 9.80 -15.13 -2.38
C ASN A 70 10.14 -13.68 -1.95
N ILE A 71 9.74 -12.68 -2.73
CA ILE A 71 9.85 -11.27 -2.36
C ILE A 71 8.52 -10.84 -1.72
N LYS A 72 8.61 -10.22 -0.55
CA LYS A 72 7.43 -9.73 0.18
C LYS A 72 6.99 -8.37 -0.36
N ASN A 73 5.73 -8.27 -0.75
CA ASN A 73 5.15 -7.02 -1.24
C ASN A 73 4.40 -6.31 -0.11
N ILE A 74 4.82 -5.10 0.17
CA ILE A 74 4.28 -4.24 1.21
C ILE A 74 3.62 -3.04 0.52
N LEU A 75 2.42 -2.68 0.93
CA LEU A 75 1.71 -1.52 0.41
C LEU A 75 1.98 -0.32 1.32
N MET A 76 2.60 0.72 0.79
CA MET A 76 2.85 1.94 1.53
C MET A 76 1.60 2.83 1.53
N ILE A 77 1.28 3.40 2.69
CA ILE A 77 0.22 4.40 2.85
C ILE A 77 0.88 5.72 3.24
N GLY A 78 0.55 6.80 2.51
CA GLY A 78 0.96 8.13 2.88
C GLY A 78 2.09 8.70 2.05
N GLY A 79 3.08 9.30 2.70
CA GLY A 79 3.98 10.27 2.12
C GLY A 79 3.34 11.67 2.07
N ALA A 80 3.93 12.59 1.33
CA ALA A 80 3.39 13.94 1.17
C ALA A 80 1.98 13.92 0.56
N GLY A 81 1.04 14.71 1.09
CA GLY A 81 -0.29 14.87 0.49
C GLY A 81 -1.49 14.66 1.41
N GLY A 82 -1.30 14.56 2.72
CA GLY A 82 -2.40 14.57 3.68
C GLY A 82 -3.25 13.30 3.74
N ALA A 83 -2.69 12.15 3.36
CA ALA A 83 -3.42 10.88 3.30
C ALA A 83 -4.08 10.51 4.64
N TYR A 84 -3.40 10.71 5.76
CA TYR A 84 -3.91 10.36 7.08
C TYR A 84 -5.02 11.29 7.56
N ASN A 85 -4.97 12.57 7.19
CA ASN A 85 -6.05 13.52 7.49
C ASN A 85 -7.35 13.07 6.82
N TYR A 86 -7.32 12.65 5.57
CA TYR A 86 -8.48 12.08 4.89
C TYR A 86 -8.92 10.76 5.51
N LEU A 87 -7.99 9.82 5.71
CA LEU A 87 -8.29 8.51 6.29
C LEU A 87 -9.06 8.65 7.60
N PHE A 88 -8.62 9.52 8.51
CA PHE A 88 -9.24 9.67 9.83
C PHE A 88 -10.45 10.63 9.84
N SER A 89 -10.66 11.40 8.78
CA SER A 89 -11.88 12.23 8.65
C SER A 89 -13.15 11.37 8.50
N ASN A 90 -13.03 10.19 7.89
CA ASN A 90 -14.11 9.22 7.76
C ASN A 90 -13.54 7.79 7.73
N PHE A 91 -13.03 7.37 8.89
CA PHE A 91 -12.21 6.16 9.02
C PHE A 91 -12.88 4.91 8.47
N GLU A 92 -14.13 4.65 8.79
CA GLU A 92 -14.80 3.42 8.38
C GLU A 92 -14.98 3.31 6.86
N VAL A 93 -15.22 4.43 6.18
CA VAL A 93 -15.35 4.47 4.72
C VAL A 93 -14.00 4.21 4.06
N TYR A 94 -12.97 4.97 4.44
CA TYR A 94 -11.64 4.83 3.82
C TYR A 94 -10.96 3.53 4.19
N TYR A 95 -11.11 3.08 5.44
CA TYR A 95 -10.57 1.79 5.85
C TYR A 95 -11.19 0.63 5.08
N LYS A 96 -12.50 0.67 4.82
CA LYS A 96 -13.18 -0.34 4.00
C LYS A 96 -12.63 -0.37 2.57
N MET A 97 -12.31 0.79 1.98
CA MET A 97 -11.67 0.85 0.66
C MET A 97 -10.28 0.19 0.70
N LEU A 98 -9.48 0.51 1.71
CA LEU A 98 -8.15 -0.09 1.92
C LEU A 98 -8.25 -1.61 2.10
N TYR A 99 -9.14 -2.05 2.97
CA TYR A 99 -9.39 -3.47 3.23
C TYR A 99 -9.74 -4.22 1.93
N ASN A 100 -10.66 -3.69 1.15
CA ASN A 100 -11.08 -4.30 -0.12
C ASN A 100 -9.92 -4.37 -1.12
N LEU A 101 -9.10 -3.32 -1.19
CA LEU A 101 -7.91 -3.31 -2.04
C LEU A 101 -6.95 -4.43 -1.65
N ILE A 102 -6.59 -4.53 -0.37
CA ILE A 102 -5.66 -5.56 0.13
C ILE A 102 -6.23 -6.96 -0.14
N LYS A 103 -7.51 -7.18 0.15
CA LYS A 103 -8.17 -8.48 -0.09
C LYS A 103 -8.22 -8.85 -1.56
N SER A 104 -8.29 -7.87 -2.47
CA SER A 104 -8.27 -8.12 -3.92
C SER A 104 -6.87 -8.45 -4.46
N LYS A 105 -5.82 -8.26 -3.65
CA LYS A 105 -4.40 -8.41 -4.00
C LYS A 105 -3.68 -9.36 -3.04
N PRO A 106 -3.92 -10.68 -3.11
CA PRO A 106 -3.41 -11.65 -2.12
C PRO A 106 -1.88 -11.78 -2.12
N PHE A 107 -1.21 -11.14 -3.04
CA PHE A 107 0.24 -11.01 -3.05
C PHE A 107 0.78 -9.84 -2.22
N ILE A 108 -0.09 -8.96 -1.72
CA ILE A 108 0.26 -7.95 -0.71
C ILE A 108 0.21 -8.61 0.66
N VAL A 109 1.32 -8.56 1.38
CA VAL A 109 1.50 -9.26 2.66
C VAL A 109 1.80 -8.33 3.83
N GLY A 110 1.71 -7.03 3.63
CA GLY A 110 1.94 -6.07 4.70
C GLY A 110 1.65 -4.63 4.31
N ILE A 111 1.74 -3.76 5.31
CA ILE A 111 1.53 -2.31 5.18
C ILE A 111 2.72 -1.56 5.76
N ASP A 112 3.13 -0.52 5.07
CA ASP A 112 4.09 0.47 5.52
C ASP A 112 3.36 1.80 5.76
N LEU A 113 3.51 2.36 6.96
CA LEU A 113 2.87 3.62 7.35
C LEU A 113 3.88 4.77 7.23
N ASP A 114 3.83 5.49 6.11
CA ASP A 114 4.66 6.66 5.86
C ASP A 114 3.93 7.95 6.29
N VAL A 115 4.08 8.30 7.57
CA VAL A 115 3.36 9.40 8.22
C VAL A 115 4.21 10.66 8.18
N GLU A 116 3.96 11.54 7.20
CA GLU A 116 4.68 12.81 7.02
C GLU A 116 3.89 14.03 7.48
N GLU A 117 2.71 13.84 8.06
CA GLU A 117 1.85 14.89 8.58
C GLU A 117 1.51 14.68 10.04
N TYR A 118 1.14 15.77 10.73
CA TYR A 118 0.68 15.62 12.11
C TYR A 118 -0.56 14.72 12.16
N THR A 119 -0.43 13.63 12.89
CA THR A 119 -1.52 12.66 13.11
C THR A 119 -1.52 12.25 14.57
N PRO A 120 -2.65 12.38 15.29
CA PRO A 120 -2.74 11.93 16.67
C PRO A 120 -2.35 10.46 16.82
N LEU A 121 -1.53 10.16 17.82
CA LEU A 121 -1.05 8.80 18.08
C LEU A 121 -2.19 7.78 18.23
N ASP A 122 -3.30 8.18 18.83
CA ASP A 122 -4.45 7.28 19.02
C ASP A 122 -5.12 6.90 17.69
N ASN A 123 -5.06 7.79 16.69
CA ASN A 123 -5.51 7.47 15.35
C ASN A 123 -4.61 6.41 14.69
N ILE A 124 -3.30 6.56 14.80
CA ILE A 124 -2.36 5.55 14.29
C ILE A 124 -2.56 4.21 14.99
N LYS A 125 -2.71 4.20 16.31
CA LYS A 125 -3.03 2.97 17.06
C LYS A 125 -4.34 2.34 16.59
N LYS A 126 -5.38 3.14 16.35
CA LYS A 126 -6.66 2.66 15.81
C LYS A 126 -6.46 1.94 14.48
N LEU A 127 -5.70 2.51 13.56
CA LEU A 127 -5.39 1.90 12.26
C LEU A 127 -4.65 0.57 12.44
N ILE A 128 -3.56 0.58 13.22
CA ILE A 128 -2.75 -0.62 13.48
C ILE A 128 -3.61 -1.73 14.09
N ASN A 129 -4.38 -1.42 15.13
CA ASN A 129 -5.25 -2.41 15.77
C ASN A 129 -6.27 -3.00 14.81
N ARG A 130 -6.83 -2.18 13.92
CA ARG A 130 -7.79 -2.66 12.92
C ARG A 130 -7.13 -3.57 11.89
N LEU A 131 -5.92 -3.23 11.43
CA LEU A 131 -5.15 -4.09 10.52
C LEU A 131 -4.81 -5.43 11.17
N VAL A 132 -4.38 -5.43 12.44
CA VAL A 132 -4.07 -6.66 13.21
C VAL A 132 -5.31 -7.54 13.37
N LEU A 133 -6.49 -6.97 13.58
CA LEU A 133 -7.72 -7.73 13.71
C LEU A 133 -8.21 -8.33 12.39
N ASP A 134 -8.04 -7.62 11.29
CA ASP A 134 -8.64 -7.99 10.01
C ASP A 134 -7.74 -8.85 9.12
N PHE A 135 -6.44 -8.89 9.41
CA PHE A 135 -5.46 -9.65 8.64
C PHE A 135 -4.76 -10.71 9.51
N SER A 136 -4.17 -11.73 8.84
CA SER A 136 -3.50 -12.84 9.51
C SER A 136 -2.22 -12.39 10.24
N GLU A 137 -1.74 -13.24 11.17
CA GLU A 137 -0.46 -13.02 11.88
C GLU A 137 0.76 -12.93 10.95
N ASP A 138 0.65 -13.51 9.74
CA ASP A 138 1.70 -13.43 8.71
C ASP A 138 1.72 -12.09 7.96
N PHE A 139 0.71 -11.25 8.18
CA PHE A 139 0.64 -9.92 7.59
C PHE A 139 1.51 -8.95 8.38
N ILE A 140 2.42 -8.25 7.71
CA ILE A 140 3.48 -7.41 8.29
C ILE A 140 3.33 -5.93 7.98
#